data_9ef4b74ee93cff3261afbfbeae36acd6
#
_entry.id   9ef4b74ee93cff3261afbfbeae36acd6
#
_cell.length_a   1.000
_cell.length_b   1.000
_cell.length_c   1.000
_cell.angle_alpha   90.00
_cell.angle_beta   90.00
_cell.angle_gamma   90.00
#
_symmetry.space_group_name_H-M   'P 1'
#
loop_
_entity.id
_entity.type
_entity.pdbx_description
1 polymer ?
#
loop_
_entity_poly.entity_id
_entity_poly.type
_entity_poly.pdbx_seq_one_letter_code
_entity_poly.pdbx_strand_id
1 'polypeptide(L)'
;MIKTIIFDLGGVLLDIDLPYCIQRVKELGVDIDALSAIPAPELAIDTKPAVMGEGMVASGMLHLYQVGGISTADFIKTIQRLCRPGISYEQVLEAWNTCCIDIPQRRLDNVLALRQRGYRIYMLSNTNDAHWQDIKNRCFGGQDMVDKYFDNVFLSQEMQLAKPNDDIFLKVIEFLSVQPEECLFIDDSTANVEAASYLGFHTIHADVSTTKNGKVIALPNVDWMDEIEEILTQNATSQS
;
A
#
# COMPACT_ATOMS: atom_id res chain seq x y z
N MET A 1 17.30 7.06 -18.38
CA MET A 1 17.06 8.23 -17.48
C MET A 1 15.74 8.06 -16.78
N ILE A 2 15.72 8.14 -15.46
CA ILE A 2 14.51 8.05 -14.66
C ILE A 2 13.58 9.24 -14.98
N LYS A 3 12.32 8.94 -15.27
CA LYS A 3 11.27 9.93 -15.58
C LYS A 3 9.99 9.64 -14.80
N THR A 4 9.89 8.45 -14.22
CA THR A 4 8.70 7.93 -13.54
C THR A 4 9.07 7.54 -12.12
N ILE A 5 8.31 8.02 -11.14
CA ILE A 5 8.50 7.69 -9.73
C ILE A 5 7.20 7.06 -9.24
N ILE A 6 7.30 5.89 -8.64
CA ILE A 6 6.17 5.10 -8.17
C ILE A 6 6.32 4.88 -6.66
N PHE A 7 5.38 5.38 -5.90
CA PHE A 7 5.37 5.27 -4.44
C PHE A 7 4.43 4.16 -3.99
N ASP A 8 4.85 3.37 -3.01
CA ASP A 8 3.88 2.68 -2.17
C ASP A 8 3.12 3.69 -1.29
N LEU A 9 2.02 3.22 -0.70
CA LEU A 9 1.19 4.03 0.17
C LEU A 9 1.51 3.79 1.64
N GLY A 10 1.27 2.58 2.14
CA GLY A 10 1.45 2.24 3.56
C GLY A 10 2.92 2.13 3.95
N GLY A 11 3.36 2.80 5.03
CA GLY A 11 4.78 2.79 5.42
C GLY A 11 5.68 3.70 4.60
N VAL A 12 5.20 4.27 3.49
CA VAL A 12 5.93 5.24 2.66
C VAL A 12 5.28 6.61 2.73
N LEU A 13 4.06 6.73 2.25
CA LEU A 13 3.30 7.98 2.30
C LEU A 13 2.37 8.04 3.51
N LEU A 14 1.66 6.95 3.79
CA LEU A 14 0.67 6.82 4.85
C LEU A 14 1.28 6.16 6.09
N ASP A 15 1.07 6.77 7.26
CA ASP A 15 1.35 6.13 8.54
C ASP A 15 0.33 5.03 8.82
N ILE A 16 0.79 3.85 9.22
CA ILE A 16 -0.05 2.68 9.52
C ILE A 16 0.15 2.19 10.94
N ASP A 17 -0.93 1.67 11.58
CA ASP A 17 -0.91 1.06 12.91
C ASP A 17 -1.63 -0.29 12.89
N LEU A 18 -1.02 -1.28 12.25
CA LEU A 18 -1.59 -2.62 12.17
C LEU A 18 -1.80 -3.27 13.54
N PRO A 19 -0.86 -3.17 14.52
CA PRO A 19 -1.09 -3.67 15.88
C PRO A 19 -2.33 -3.08 16.54
N TYR A 20 -2.57 -1.78 16.38
CA TYR A 20 -3.76 -1.14 16.92
C TYR A 20 -5.05 -1.62 16.23
N CYS A 21 -5.03 -1.74 14.91
CA CYS A 21 -6.16 -2.32 14.17
C CYS A 21 -6.50 -3.74 14.68
N ILE A 22 -5.51 -4.61 14.81
CA ILE A 22 -5.67 -5.96 15.37
C ILE A 22 -6.28 -5.90 16.76
N GLN A 23 -5.80 -5.00 17.63
CA GLN A 23 -6.35 -4.81 18.97
C GLN A 23 -7.82 -4.39 18.90
N ARG A 24 -8.17 -3.40 18.06
CA ARG A 24 -9.54 -2.91 17.91
C ARG A 24 -10.49 -4.03 17.44
N VAL A 25 -10.06 -4.85 16.49
CA VAL A 25 -10.84 -6.00 16.01
C VAL A 25 -11.01 -7.05 17.11
N LYS A 26 -9.95 -7.35 17.90
CA LYS A 26 -10.06 -8.24 19.07
C LYS A 26 -11.02 -7.72 20.14
N GLU A 27 -11.07 -6.41 20.36
CA GLU A 27 -12.00 -5.78 21.31
C GLU A 27 -13.49 -5.98 20.91
N LEU A 28 -13.78 -6.24 19.64
CA LEU A 28 -15.10 -6.61 19.15
C LEU A 28 -15.43 -8.09 19.40
N GLY A 29 -14.47 -8.87 19.89
CA GLY A 29 -14.62 -10.30 20.20
C GLY A 29 -14.14 -11.25 19.12
N VAL A 30 -13.43 -10.75 18.11
CA VAL A 30 -12.89 -11.55 17.00
C VAL A 30 -11.61 -12.26 17.43
N ASP A 31 -11.55 -13.55 17.18
CA ASP A 31 -10.31 -14.32 17.21
C ASP A 31 -9.57 -14.12 15.87
N ILE A 32 -8.41 -13.50 15.92
CA ILE A 32 -7.62 -13.17 14.72
C ILE A 32 -7.07 -14.43 14.04
N ASP A 33 -6.72 -15.46 14.82
CA ASP A 33 -6.25 -16.73 14.26
C ASP A 33 -7.39 -17.43 13.51
N ALA A 34 -8.62 -17.39 14.06
CA ALA A 34 -9.80 -17.89 13.39
C ALA A 34 -10.13 -17.09 12.11
N LEU A 35 -9.97 -15.75 12.14
CA LEU A 35 -10.15 -14.90 10.96
C LEU A 35 -9.14 -15.25 9.87
N SER A 36 -7.87 -15.40 10.24
CA SER A 36 -6.79 -15.74 9.32
C SER A 36 -6.93 -17.16 8.73
N ALA A 37 -7.59 -18.06 9.46
CA ALA A 37 -7.85 -19.43 9.02
C ALA A 37 -9.05 -19.58 8.07
N ILE A 38 -9.84 -18.52 7.84
CA ILE A 38 -10.97 -18.58 6.90
C ILE A 38 -10.40 -18.77 5.48
N PRO A 39 -10.73 -19.92 4.83
CA PRO A 39 -10.23 -20.17 3.48
C PRO A 39 -10.83 -19.18 2.49
N ALA A 40 -10.07 -18.83 1.48
CA ALA A 40 -10.63 -18.17 0.31
C ALA A 40 -11.62 -19.13 -0.37
N PRO A 41 -12.81 -18.67 -0.78
CA PRO A 41 -13.64 -19.46 -1.68
C PRO A 41 -12.85 -19.73 -2.97
N GLU A 42 -13.10 -20.90 -3.61
CA GLU A 42 -12.49 -21.22 -4.89
C GLU A 42 -12.94 -20.21 -5.95
N LEU A 43 -12.10 -19.24 -6.20
CA LEU A 43 -12.27 -18.21 -7.24
C LEU A 43 -11.11 -18.31 -8.22
N ALA A 44 -11.39 -18.02 -9.48
CA ALA A 44 -10.41 -18.03 -10.58
C ALA A 44 -9.40 -16.85 -10.54
N ILE A 45 -9.11 -16.31 -9.35
CA ILE A 45 -8.13 -15.24 -9.15
C ILE A 45 -6.82 -15.86 -8.72
N ASP A 46 -5.71 -15.39 -9.26
CA ASP A 46 -4.37 -15.84 -8.84
C ASP A 46 -4.18 -15.56 -7.34
N THR A 47 -4.10 -16.65 -6.57
CA THR A 47 -4.05 -16.62 -5.10
C THR A 47 -2.62 -16.69 -4.56
N LYS A 48 -1.63 -16.21 -5.32
CA LYS A 48 -0.27 -16.10 -4.76
C LYS A 48 -0.31 -15.14 -3.56
N PRO A 49 0.22 -15.57 -2.39
CA PRO A 49 0.16 -14.76 -1.18
C PRO A 49 0.79 -13.38 -1.39
N ALA A 50 0.08 -12.33 -0.96
CA ALA A 50 0.62 -10.97 -0.91
C ALA A 50 1.27 -10.72 0.46
N VAL A 51 2.34 -9.93 0.49
CA VAL A 51 2.97 -9.50 1.73
C VAL A 51 2.25 -8.24 2.25
N MET A 52 1.89 -8.26 3.53
CA MET A 52 1.32 -7.12 4.26
C MET A 52 2.34 -6.65 5.30
N GLY A 53 3.17 -5.65 4.94
CA GLY A 53 4.24 -5.19 5.82
C GLY A 53 5.32 -6.25 6.08
N GLU A 54 6.30 -5.95 6.92
CA GLU A 54 7.38 -6.89 7.23
C GLU A 54 6.87 -8.19 7.87
N GLY A 55 6.92 -9.28 7.11
CA GLY A 55 6.72 -10.65 7.60
C GLY A 55 5.28 -11.12 7.73
N MET A 56 4.26 -10.31 7.45
CA MET A 56 2.88 -10.76 7.44
C MET A 56 2.42 -11.09 6.01
N VAL A 57 2.04 -12.34 5.80
CA VAL A 57 1.49 -12.81 4.53
C VAL A 57 -0.03 -12.81 4.61
N ALA A 58 -0.68 -12.05 3.75
CA ALA A 58 -2.12 -12.15 3.60
C ALA A 58 -2.48 -13.52 3.00
N SER A 59 -3.33 -14.27 3.67
CA SER A 59 -3.79 -15.59 3.22
C SER A 59 -5.32 -15.66 3.26
N GLY A 60 -5.87 -16.64 2.57
CA GLY A 60 -7.30 -16.89 2.60
C GLY A 60 -8.14 -15.67 2.22
N MET A 61 -9.15 -15.37 3.04
CA MET A 61 -10.08 -14.28 2.80
C MET A 61 -9.44 -12.89 2.83
N LEU A 62 -8.38 -12.69 3.65
CA LEU A 62 -7.67 -11.40 3.71
C LEU A 62 -6.98 -11.09 2.38
N HIS A 63 -6.29 -12.08 1.81
CA HIS A 63 -5.66 -11.93 0.50
C HIS A 63 -6.71 -11.67 -0.59
N LEU A 64 -7.80 -12.45 -0.56
CA LEU A 64 -8.88 -12.31 -1.53
C LEU A 64 -9.52 -10.91 -1.49
N TYR A 65 -9.68 -10.33 -0.29
CA TYR A 65 -10.15 -8.96 -0.14
C TYR A 65 -9.14 -7.93 -0.66
N GLN A 66 -7.86 -8.15 -0.42
CA GLN A 66 -6.78 -7.28 -0.88
C GLN A 66 -6.65 -7.25 -2.42
N VAL A 67 -7.00 -8.33 -3.10
CA VAL A 67 -7.02 -8.39 -4.57
C VAL A 67 -8.42 -8.17 -5.17
N GLY A 68 -9.38 -7.68 -4.39
CA GLY A 68 -10.72 -7.33 -4.88
C GLY A 68 -11.61 -8.52 -5.24
N GLY A 69 -11.25 -9.72 -4.79
CA GLY A 69 -12.02 -10.94 -5.06
C GLY A 69 -13.30 -11.06 -4.23
N ILE A 70 -13.45 -10.26 -3.17
CA ILE A 70 -14.69 -10.14 -2.38
C ILE A 70 -14.99 -8.67 -2.11
N SER A 71 -16.27 -8.35 -1.95
CA SER A 71 -16.71 -6.99 -1.63
C SER A 71 -16.39 -6.61 -0.19
N THR A 72 -16.23 -5.29 0.08
CA THR A 72 -16.16 -4.75 1.45
C THR A 72 -17.33 -5.22 2.30
N ALA A 73 -18.54 -5.23 1.74
CA ALA A 73 -19.74 -5.65 2.46
C ALA A 73 -19.67 -7.12 2.92
N ASP A 74 -19.18 -8.02 2.08
CA ASP A 74 -19.04 -9.44 2.42
C ASP A 74 -17.90 -9.68 3.40
N PHE A 75 -16.76 -8.99 3.21
CA PHE A 75 -15.63 -9.05 4.12
C PHE A 75 -16.02 -8.59 5.54
N ILE A 76 -16.58 -7.39 5.67
CA ILE A 76 -17.00 -6.83 6.97
C ILE A 76 -18.09 -7.66 7.62
N LYS A 77 -19.10 -8.14 6.86
CA LYS A 77 -20.12 -9.07 7.40
C LYS A 77 -19.52 -10.39 7.90
N THR A 78 -18.46 -10.87 7.27
CA THR A 78 -17.79 -12.09 7.73
C THR A 78 -17.08 -11.86 9.05
N ILE A 79 -16.36 -10.75 9.20
CA ILE A 79 -15.78 -10.35 10.49
C ILE A 79 -16.89 -10.16 11.54
N GLN A 80 -17.99 -9.49 11.19
CA GLN A 80 -19.12 -9.24 12.09
C GLN A 80 -19.72 -10.52 12.68
N ARG A 81 -19.79 -11.61 11.90
CA ARG A 81 -20.27 -12.92 12.39
C ARG A 81 -19.38 -13.54 13.45
N LEU A 82 -18.10 -13.13 13.51
CA LEU A 82 -17.15 -13.57 14.53
C LEU A 82 -17.15 -12.66 15.76
N CYS A 83 -17.82 -11.52 15.69
CA CYS A 83 -17.92 -10.56 16.80
C CYS A 83 -18.87 -11.03 17.90
N ARG A 84 -18.77 -10.38 19.07
CA ARG A 84 -19.76 -10.51 20.12
C ARG A 84 -21.14 -10.07 19.61
N PRO A 85 -22.24 -10.65 20.16
CA PRO A 85 -23.58 -10.20 19.81
C PRO A 85 -23.78 -8.69 20.01
N GLY A 86 -24.47 -8.05 19.07
CA GLY A 86 -24.82 -6.63 19.12
C GLY A 86 -23.81 -5.68 18.47
N ILE A 87 -22.68 -6.19 17.97
CA ILE A 87 -21.73 -5.37 17.20
C ILE A 87 -22.32 -5.06 15.81
N SER A 88 -22.34 -3.76 15.44
CA SER A 88 -22.84 -3.32 14.14
C SER A 88 -21.79 -3.45 13.03
N TYR A 89 -22.24 -3.39 11.78
CA TYR A 89 -21.38 -3.34 10.60
C TYR A 89 -20.41 -2.14 10.65
N GLU A 90 -20.93 -0.98 11.03
CA GLU A 90 -20.17 0.27 11.11
C GLU A 90 -19.07 0.20 12.17
N GLN A 91 -19.33 -0.45 13.31
CA GLN A 91 -18.31 -0.66 14.35
C GLN A 91 -17.17 -1.56 13.86
N VAL A 92 -17.48 -2.59 13.06
CA VAL A 92 -16.45 -3.44 12.47
C VAL A 92 -15.64 -2.66 11.43
N LEU A 93 -16.31 -1.92 10.55
CA LEU A 93 -15.66 -1.11 9.52
C LEU A 93 -14.76 -0.02 10.13
N GLU A 94 -15.24 0.64 11.19
CA GLU A 94 -14.44 1.61 11.94
C GLU A 94 -13.18 0.96 12.54
N ALA A 95 -13.33 -0.18 13.22
CA ALA A 95 -12.21 -0.91 13.80
C ALA A 95 -11.20 -1.35 12.72
N TRP A 96 -11.67 -1.80 11.55
CA TRP A 96 -10.84 -2.18 10.42
C TRP A 96 -10.04 -0.99 9.87
N ASN A 97 -10.66 0.16 9.71
CA ASN A 97 -10.01 1.37 9.17
C ASN A 97 -9.01 2.02 10.14
N THR A 98 -8.97 1.62 11.41
CA THR A 98 -7.96 2.13 12.36
C THR A 98 -6.51 1.79 11.98
N CYS A 99 -6.30 0.88 11.03
CA CYS A 99 -4.98 0.61 10.45
C CYS A 99 -4.37 1.86 9.79
N CYS A 100 -5.20 2.68 9.15
CA CYS A 100 -4.77 3.84 8.39
C CYS A 100 -4.78 5.08 9.27
N ILE A 101 -3.59 5.61 9.62
CA ILE A 101 -3.50 6.78 10.52
C ILE A 101 -3.68 8.07 9.74
N ASP A 102 -2.65 8.53 9.05
CA ASP A 102 -2.66 9.79 8.31
C ASP A 102 -1.49 9.86 7.32
N ILE A 103 -1.55 10.81 6.39
CA ILE A 103 -0.47 11.16 5.50
C ILE A 103 0.12 12.49 5.95
N PRO A 104 1.35 12.52 6.51
CA PRO A 104 2.00 13.77 6.88
C PRO A 104 2.12 14.72 5.69
N GLN A 105 1.68 15.97 5.85
CA GLN A 105 1.65 16.97 4.77
C GLN A 105 3.00 17.12 4.07
N ARG A 106 4.10 17.06 4.81
CA ARG A 106 5.46 17.11 4.26
C ARG A 106 5.71 16.07 3.15
N ARG A 107 5.16 14.84 3.29
CA ARG A 107 5.31 13.81 2.26
C ARG A 107 4.57 14.17 0.98
N LEU A 108 3.38 14.74 1.12
CA LEU A 108 2.61 15.24 -0.02
C LEU A 108 3.29 16.44 -0.69
N ASP A 109 3.90 17.32 0.09
CA ASP A 109 4.67 18.46 -0.43
C ASP A 109 5.89 17.96 -1.24
N ASN A 110 6.59 16.93 -0.76
CA ASN A 110 7.69 16.30 -1.46
C ASN A 110 7.25 15.66 -2.80
N VAL A 111 6.13 14.93 -2.78
CA VAL A 111 5.53 14.36 -4.00
C VAL A 111 5.22 15.46 -5.01
N LEU A 112 4.61 16.56 -4.55
CA LEU A 112 4.28 17.69 -5.41
C LEU A 112 5.52 18.39 -5.97
N ALA A 113 6.58 18.51 -5.17
CA ALA A 113 7.87 19.10 -5.62
C ALA A 113 8.50 18.27 -6.75
N LEU A 114 8.47 16.94 -6.65
CA LEU A 114 8.95 16.05 -7.72
C LEU A 114 8.12 16.21 -9.00
N ARG A 115 6.80 16.29 -8.86
CA ARG A 115 5.90 16.51 -9.99
C ARG A 115 6.16 17.86 -10.68
N GLN A 116 6.39 18.92 -9.91
CA GLN A 116 6.74 20.26 -10.45
C GLN A 116 8.08 20.27 -11.19
N ARG A 117 8.99 19.35 -10.88
CA ARG A 117 10.25 19.16 -11.61
C ARG A 117 10.09 18.36 -12.90
N GLY A 118 8.87 17.91 -13.22
CA GLY A 118 8.54 17.23 -14.47
C GLY A 118 8.59 15.70 -14.40
N TYR A 119 8.77 15.11 -13.22
CA TYR A 119 8.61 13.66 -13.05
C TYR A 119 7.13 13.26 -13.12
N ARG A 120 6.87 12.12 -13.74
CA ARG A 120 5.56 11.47 -13.66
C ARG A 120 5.45 10.72 -12.34
N ILE A 121 4.42 10.98 -11.58
CA ILE A 121 4.26 10.46 -10.23
C ILE A 121 3.07 9.50 -10.17
N TYR A 122 3.31 8.30 -9.67
CA TYR A 122 2.32 7.25 -9.55
C TYR A 122 2.32 6.65 -8.14
N MET A 123 1.23 5.97 -7.81
CA MET A 123 1.13 5.15 -6.60
C MET A 123 0.85 3.70 -6.99
N LEU A 124 1.51 2.73 -6.32
CA LEU A 124 1.25 1.31 -6.47
C LEU A 124 1.12 0.67 -5.08
N SER A 125 -0.10 0.36 -4.66
CA SER A 125 -0.37 -0.07 -3.30
C SER A 125 -1.11 -1.41 -3.21
N ASN A 126 -0.64 -2.25 -2.27
CA ASN A 126 -1.42 -3.38 -1.77
C ASN A 126 -2.39 -2.87 -0.70
N THR A 127 -3.64 -2.69 -1.08
CA THR A 127 -4.68 -2.15 -0.18
C THR A 127 -6.02 -2.85 -0.42
N ASN A 128 -7.09 -2.29 0.11
CA ASN A 128 -8.46 -2.78 -0.09
C ASN A 128 -9.42 -1.60 -0.20
N ASP A 129 -10.63 -1.86 -0.69
CA ASP A 129 -11.58 -0.81 -0.97
C ASP A 129 -11.97 0.01 0.27
N ALA A 130 -12.16 -0.62 1.45
CA ALA A 130 -12.49 0.12 2.67
C ALA A 130 -11.39 1.10 3.08
N HIS A 131 -10.14 0.64 3.13
CA HIS A 131 -9.00 1.50 3.44
C HIS A 131 -8.83 2.60 2.39
N TRP A 132 -8.91 2.26 1.09
CA TRP A 132 -8.75 3.25 0.04
C TRP A 132 -9.81 4.35 0.10
N GLN A 133 -11.09 4.01 0.31
CA GLN A 133 -12.14 5.01 0.42
C GLN A 133 -11.95 5.92 1.64
N ASP A 134 -11.55 5.36 2.79
CA ASP A 134 -11.24 6.13 4.00
C ASP A 134 -10.06 7.09 3.76
N ILE A 135 -8.93 6.57 3.25
CA ILE A 135 -7.72 7.35 2.97
C ILE A 135 -8.02 8.47 1.96
N LYS A 136 -8.68 8.12 0.86
CA LYS A 136 -9.03 9.08 -0.20
C LYS A 136 -9.85 10.25 0.35
N ASN A 137 -10.83 9.96 1.19
CA ASN A 137 -11.71 10.99 1.72
C ASN A 137 -11.09 11.77 2.89
N ARG A 138 -10.45 11.07 3.81
CA ARG A 138 -9.94 11.66 5.06
C ARG A 138 -8.55 12.27 4.91
N CYS A 139 -7.61 11.57 4.25
CA CYS A 139 -6.23 12.03 4.14
C CYS A 139 -6.02 12.93 2.91
N PHE A 140 -6.64 12.61 1.78
CA PHE A 140 -6.53 13.45 0.58
C PHE A 140 -7.63 14.51 0.46
N GLY A 141 -8.82 14.29 1.01
CA GLY A 141 -9.95 15.20 0.86
C GLY A 141 -10.74 15.00 -0.42
N GLY A 142 -10.61 13.85 -1.08
CA GLY A 142 -11.35 13.45 -2.27
C GLY A 142 -10.48 13.18 -3.50
N GLN A 143 -11.13 12.75 -4.59
CA GLN A 143 -10.44 12.33 -5.81
C GLN A 143 -9.63 13.46 -6.46
N ASP A 144 -10.17 14.66 -6.53
CA ASP A 144 -9.49 15.82 -7.14
C ASP A 144 -8.13 16.11 -6.49
N MET A 145 -8.02 15.82 -5.19
CA MET A 145 -6.75 15.99 -4.45
C MET A 145 -5.80 14.82 -4.72
N VAL A 146 -6.29 13.60 -4.89
CA VAL A 146 -5.44 12.48 -5.35
C VAL A 146 -4.83 12.80 -6.72
N ASP A 147 -5.65 13.28 -7.67
CA ASP A 147 -5.22 13.64 -9.03
C ASP A 147 -4.23 14.82 -9.05
N LYS A 148 -4.26 15.67 -8.02
CA LYS A 148 -3.27 16.73 -7.85
C LYS A 148 -1.87 16.19 -7.58
N TYR A 149 -1.76 15.09 -6.82
CA TYR A 149 -0.47 14.52 -6.41
C TYR A 149 0.02 13.44 -7.38
N PHE A 150 -0.88 12.64 -7.97
CA PHE A 150 -0.54 11.47 -8.78
C PHE A 150 -1.14 11.58 -10.18
N ASP A 151 -0.37 11.13 -11.18
CA ASP A 151 -0.86 11.00 -12.55
C ASP A 151 -1.78 9.78 -12.70
N ASN A 152 -1.58 8.74 -11.88
CA ASN A 152 -2.50 7.63 -11.68
C ASN A 152 -2.18 6.90 -10.37
N VAL A 153 -3.15 6.13 -9.86
CA VAL A 153 -2.99 5.22 -8.74
C VAL A 153 -3.33 3.80 -9.17
N PHE A 154 -2.49 2.85 -8.80
CA PHE A 154 -2.65 1.42 -9.06
C PHE A 154 -2.91 0.73 -7.74
N LEU A 155 -4.10 0.16 -7.59
CA LEU A 155 -4.56 -0.45 -6.35
C LEU A 155 -4.76 -1.95 -6.56
N SER A 156 -4.22 -2.77 -5.67
CA SER A 156 -4.27 -4.23 -5.79
C SER A 156 -5.69 -4.77 -5.99
N GLN A 157 -6.68 -4.21 -5.28
CA GLN A 157 -8.07 -4.65 -5.39
C GLN A 157 -8.72 -4.30 -6.74
N GLU A 158 -8.24 -3.26 -7.44
CA GLU A 158 -8.72 -2.89 -8.78
C GLU A 158 -7.98 -3.65 -9.87
N MET A 159 -6.70 -3.92 -9.66
CA MET A 159 -5.85 -4.65 -10.60
C MET A 159 -6.05 -6.16 -10.53
N GLN A 160 -6.62 -6.69 -9.45
CA GLN A 160 -6.70 -8.12 -9.11
C GLN A 160 -5.33 -8.80 -9.06
N LEU A 161 -4.32 -8.04 -8.69
CA LEU A 161 -2.92 -8.44 -8.55
C LEU A 161 -2.35 -7.81 -7.29
N ALA A 162 -1.30 -8.41 -6.72
CA ALA A 162 -0.64 -7.85 -5.54
C ALA A 162 0.88 -8.00 -5.63
N LYS A 163 1.60 -7.01 -5.12
CA LYS A 163 3.03 -7.10 -4.83
C LYS A 163 3.25 -8.24 -3.81
N PRO A 164 4.35 -8.98 -3.87
CA PRO A 164 5.54 -8.84 -4.73
C PRO A 164 5.46 -9.62 -6.05
N ASN A 165 4.27 -10.05 -6.53
CA ASN A 165 4.18 -10.78 -7.78
C ASN A 165 4.63 -9.92 -8.97
N ASP A 166 5.45 -10.48 -9.85
CA ASP A 166 5.97 -9.79 -11.04
C ASP A 166 4.86 -9.20 -11.91
N ASP A 167 3.73 -9.91 -12.02
CA ASP A 167 2.62 -9.53 -12.90
C ASP A 167 2.07 -8.13 -12.61
N ILE A 168 2.04 -7.68 -11.34
CA ILE A 168 1.54 -6.34 -11.01
C ILE A 168 2.49 -5.26 -11.53
N PHE A 169 3.80 -5.45 -11.40
CA PHE A 169 4.81 -4.51 -11.91
C PHE A 169 4.83 -4.48 -13.43
N LEU A 170 4.78 -5.66 -14.09
CA LEU A 170 4.72 -5.77 -15.53
C LEU A 170 3.48 -5.08 -16.11
N LYS A 171 2.32 -5.25 -15.45
CA LYS A 171 1.08 -4.58 -15.87
C LYS A 171 1.16 -3.06 -15.70
N VAL A 172 1.84 -2.56 -14.66
CA VAL A 172 2.06 -1.13 -14.46
C VAL A 172 2.94 -0.55 -15.57
N ILE A 173 4.11 -1.14 -15.86
CA ILE A 173 5.00 -0.63 -16.92
C ILE A 173 4.38 -0.74 -18.32
N GLU A 174 3.60 -1.79 -18.58
CA GLU A 174 2.82 -1.91 -19.82
C GLU A 174 1.80 -0.76 -19.95
N PHE A 175 1.02 -0.50 -18.90
CA PHE A 175 0.06 0.63 -18.88
C PHE A 175 0.75 1.98 -19.09
N LEU A 176 1.89 2.18 -18.44
CA LEU A 176 2.66 3.42 -18.51
C LEU A 176 3.43 3.56 -19.84
N SER A 177 3.60 2.48 -20.59
CA SER A 177 4.44 2.40 -21.81
C SER A 177 5.86 2.89 -21.56
N VAL A 178 6.48 2.38 -20.49
CA VAL A 178 7.86 2.72 -20.07
C VAL A 178 8.70 1.46 -19.90
N GLN A 179 10.03 1.63 -19.84
CA GLN A 179 10.93 0.55 -19.45
C GLN A 179 11.16 0.59 -17.92
N PRO A 180 11.39 -0.54 -17.26
CA PRO A 180 11.68 -0.58 -15.81
C PRO A 180 12.81 0.36 -15.40
N GLU A 181 13.87 0.46 -16.19
CA GLU A 181 15.05 1.32 -15.94
C GLU A 181 14.73 2.83 -16.02
N GLU A 182 13.55 3.20 -16.50
CA GLU A 182 13.05 4.59 -16.46
C GLU A 182 12.23 4.89 -15.20
N CYS A 183 12.04 3.87 -14.33
CA CYS A 183 11.22 3.93 -13.14
C CYS A 183 12.04 3.85 -11.86
N LEU A 184 11.66 4.66 -10.88
CA LEU A 184 12.10 4.56 -9.49
C LEU A 184 10.89 4.12 -8.64
N PHE A 185 11.02 3.02 -7.92
CA PHE A 185 10.00 2.46 -7.04
C PHE A 185 10.42 2.57 -5.58
N ILE A 186 9.56 3.10 -4.72
CA ILE A 186 9.80 3.30 -3.29
C ILE A 186 8.77 2.49 -2.49
N ASP A 187 9.25 1.58 -1.64
CA ASP A 187 8.38 0.67 -0.87
C ASP A 187 9.07 0.30 0.45
N ASP A 188 8.31 0.05 1.52
CA ASP A 188 8.83 -0.35 2.82
C ASP A 188 9.03 -1.87 2.97
N SER A 189 8.51 -2.66 2.03
CA SER A 189 8.64 -4.12 2.02
C SER A 189 9.85 -4.57 1.23
N THR A 190 10.81 -5.23 1.89
CA THR A 190 11.97 -5.85 1.26
C THR A 190 11.58 -6.74 0.08
N ALA A 191 10.53 -7.56 0.22
CA ALA A 191 10.08 -8.45 -0.84
C ALA A 191 9.58 -7.70 -2.09
N ASN A 192 8.88 -6.57 -1.91
CA ASN A 192 8.42 -5.75 -3.02
C ASN A 192 9.58 -5.05 -3.73
N VAL A 193 10.54 -4.52 -2.95
CA VAL A 193 11.76 -3.88 -3.46
C VAL A 193 12.60 -4.87 -4.26
N GLU A 194 12.82 -6.08 -3.74
CA GLU A 194 13.58 -7.13 -4.41
C GLU A 194 12.90 -7.56 -5.72
N ALA A 195 11.57 -7.76 -5.73
CA ALA A 195 10.83 -8.11 -6.93
C ALA A 195 10.92 -7.03 -8.01
N ALA A 196 10.73 -5.76 -7.65
CA ALA A 196 10.86 -4.65 -8.58
C ALA A 196 12.30 -4.51 -9.11
N SER A 197 13.30 -4.63 -8.23
CA SER A 197 14.72 -4.60 -8.61
C SER A 197 15.09 -5.72 -9.58
N TYR A 198 14.58 -6.93 -9.35
CA TYR A 198 14.79 -8.07 -10.25
C TYR A 198 14.24 -7.81 -11.66
N LEU A 199 13.17 -7.04 -11.77
CA LEU A 199 12.57 -6.63 -13.04
C LEU A 199 13.28 -5.43 -13.70
N GLY A 200 14.30 -4.84 -13.05
CA GLY A 200 15.10 -3.74 -13.60
C GLY A 200 14.68 -2.34 -13.14
N PHE A 201 13.77 -2.20 -12.20
CA PHE A 201 13.47 -0.90 -11.60
C PHE A 201 14.65 -0.39 -10.76
N HIS A 202 14.86 0.90 -10.72
CA HIS A 202 15.58 1.52 -9.62
C HIS A 202 14.67 1.46 -8.38
N THR A 203 15.23 1.15 -7.21
CA THR A 203 14.42 0.96 -6.01
C THR A 203 14.99 1.68 -4.80
N ILE A 204 14.11 2.15 -3.92
CA ILE A 204 14.43 2.61 -2.57
C ILE A 204 13.65 1.75 -1.59
N HIS A 205 14.34 1.16 -0.62
CA HIS A 205 13.72 0.52 0.52
C HIS A 205 13.49 1.57 1.61
N ALA A 206 12.25 2.01 1.76
CA ALA A 206 11.91 3.01 2.76
C ALA A 206 12.00 2.43 4.16
N ASP A 207 12.87 2.98 5.00
CA ASP A 207 12.99 2.57 6.39
C ASP A 207 11.73 2.93 7.18
N VAL A 208 11.16 1.94 7.85
CA VAL A 208 10.07 2.12 8.79
C VAL A 208 10.52 1.74 10.19
N SER A 209 10.14 2.54 11.19
CA SER A 209 10.40 2.21 12.58
C SER A 209 9.13 1.95 13.35
N THR A 210 9.22 1.04 14.34
CA THR A 210 8.18 0.90 15.35
C THR A 210 8.41 1.93 16.45
N THR A 211 7.38 2.73 16.75
CA THR A 211 7.40 3.58 17.95
C THR A 211 7.11 2.77 19.21
N LYS A 212 7.23 3.40 20.40
CA LYS A 212 6.94 2.76 21.71
C LYS A 212 5.57 2.07 21.81
N ASN A 213 4.62 2.38 20.92
CA ASN A 213 3.27 1.82 20.88
C ASN A 213 3.07 0.80 19.74
N GLY A 214 4.15 0.32 19.13
CA GLY A 214 4.05 -0.58 17.98
C GLY A 214 3.55 0.07 16.69
N LYS A 215 3.45 1.40 16.64
CA LYS A 215 3.13 2.11 15.40
C LYS A 215 4.27 1.97 14.42
N VAL A 216 3.96 1.51 13.24
CA VAL A 216 4.86 1.57 12.11
C VAL A 216 4.72 2.96 11.50
N ILE A 217 5.71 3.80 11.71
CA ILE A 217 5.76 5.16 11.17
C ILE A 217 7.04 5.25 10.37
N ALA A 218 6.96 5.70 9.13
CA ALA A 218 8.15 6.03 8.37
C ALA A 218 8.98 7.04 9.16
N LEU A 219 10.25 6.74 9.37
CA LEU A 219 11.14 7.57 10.21
C LEU A 219 11.16 9.01 9.68
N PRO A 220 10.95 10.02 10.55
CA PRO A 220 11.04 11.42 10.12
C PRO A 220 12.42 11.82 9.59
N ASN A 221 13.47 11.03 9.91
CA ASN A 221 14.86 11.32 9.57
C ASN A 221 15.41 10.50 8.40
N VAL A 222 14.71 9.48 7.96
CA VAL A 222 15.03 8.79 6.71
C VAL A 222 14.16 9.41 5.64
N ASP A 223 14.70 10.47 5.09
CA ASP A 223 14.02 11.18 4.02
C ASP A 223 14.32 10.42 2.73
N TRP A 224 13.39 9.53 2.32
CA TRP A 224 13.47 8.93 0.99
C TRP A 224 13.66 9.99 -0.12
N MET A 225 13.43 11.29 0.16
CA MET A 225 13.80 12.38 -0.74
C MET A 225 15.29 12.52 -0.93
N ASP A 226 16.10 12.37 0.11
CA ASP A 226 17.57 12.46 -0.02
C ASP A 226 18.09 11.30 -0.89
N GLU A 227 17.56 10.09 -0.71
CA GLU A 227 17.88 8.93 -1.54
C GLU A 227 17.41 9.11 -2.98
N ILE A 228 16.20 9.66 -3.19
CA ILE A 228 15.71 10.02 -4.53
C ILE A 228 16.69 10.98 -5.21
N GLU A 229 17.11 12.06 -4.54
CA GLU A 229 18.04 13.06 -5.10
C GLU A 229 19.39 12.42 -5.46
N GLU A 230 19.91 11.53 -4.62
CA GLU A 230 21.14 10.81 -4.90
C GLU A 230 21.01 9.95 -6.17
N ILE A 231 19.96 9.12 -6.25
CA ILE A 231 19.73 8.24 -7.41
C ILE A 231 19.50 9.06 -8.69
N LEU A 232 18.71 10.14 -8.63
CA LEU A 232 18.46 10.99 -9.79
C LEU A 232 19.72 11.69 -10.29
N THR A 233 20.60 12.13 -9.38
CA THR A 233 21.88 12.75 -9.71
C THR A 233 22.82 11.75 -10.37
N GLN A 234 22.97 10.55 -9.81
CA GLN A 234 23.80 9.48 -10.37
C GLN A 234 23.30 9.05 -11.76
N ASN A 235 21.98 8.94 -11.94
CA ASN A 235 21.39 8.57 -13.22
C ASN A 235 21.60 9.63 -14.31
N ALA A 236 21.62 10.92 -13.93
CA ALA A 236 21.91 12.01 -14.88
C ALA A 236 23.38 12.01 -15.33
N THR A 237 24.31 11.73 -14.43
CA THR A 237 25.77 11.74 -14.73
C THR A 237 26.24 10.53 -15.55
N SER A 238 25.55 9.39 -15.43
CA SER A 238 25.89 8.17 -16.16
C SER A 238 25.53 8.21 -17.65
N GLN A 239 24.87 9.26 -18.12
CA GLN A 239 24.41 9.43 -19.52
C GLN A 239 25.07 10.63 -20.22
N SER A 240 25.94 11.35 -19.54
CA SER A 240 26.78 12.43 -20.10
C SER A 240 28.16 11.89 -20.53
#